data_f02db32ec5b4b1dc5e6dcf7bc605bc7e
#
_entry.id   f02db32ec5b4b1dc5e6dcf7bc605bc7e
#
_cell.length_a   1.000
_cell.length_b   1.000
_cell.length_c   1.000
_cell.angle_alpha   90.00
_cell.angle_beta   90.00
_cell.angle_gamma   90.00
#
_symmetry.space_group_name_H-M   'P 1'
#
loop_
_entity.id
_entity.type
_entity.pdbx_description
1 polymer ?
#
loop_
_entity_poly.entity_id
_entity_poly.type
_entity_poly.pdbx_seq_one_letter_code
_entity_poly.pdbx_strand_id
1 'polypeptide(L)'
;MKPSLPIWKLPKVGSLLLTLFFVAAYCGMRSLPVEPCDFLHSQDTLGDSEGLEYCGPGESSFIDLDKVTFPLRAEVTPMDTPTAGQPCTFRLTLHNYKEESLTAADITLSHTRKVHLLCVDESLDDYQHVHPEEDPNHPGIFNFTLTPRAGGTYKVFLDFIIQRSGARVLLHDTFRVRGQSSRPAPSVSYE
;
A
#
# COMPACT_ATOMS: atom_id res chain seq x y z
N MET A 1 -61.39 18.32 32.40
CA MET A 1 -60.07 17.67 32.49
C MET A 1 -59.39 17.85 31.13
N LYS A 2 -58.29 18.66 31.03
CA LYS A 2 -57.49 18.76 29.80
C LYS A 2 -56.58 17.54 29.74
N PRO A 3 -56.52 16.81 28.62
CA PRO A 3 -55.58 15.72 28.49
C PRO A 3 -54.17 16.24 28.55
N SER A 4 -53.36 15.72 29.46
CA SER A 4 -51.94 16.01 29.55
C SER A 4 -51.26 15.53 28.27
N LEU A 5 -50.54 16.38 27.55
CA LEU A 5 -49.75 16.03 26.39
C LEU A 5 -48.67 15.03 26.83
N PRO A 6 -48.47 13.93 26.11
CA PRO A 6 -47.44 12.99 26.44
C PRO A 6 -46.06 13.65 26.43
N ILE A 7 -45.19 13.29 27.37
CA ILE A 7 -43.88 13.92 27.66
C ILE A 7 -43.00 14.10 26.40
N TRP A 8 -43.09 13.19 25.43
CA TRP A 8 -42.33 13.23 24.16
C TRP A 8 -42.73 14.35 23.19
N LYS A 9 -43.89 15.04 23.43
CA LYS A 9 -44.32 16.20 22.62
C LYS A 9 -43.68 17.53 23.07
N LEU A 10 -42.89 17.50 24.12
CA LEU A 10 -42.14 18.67 24.55
C LEU A 10 -40.81 18.70 23.76
N PRO A 11 -40.59 19.69 22.88
CA PRO A 11 -39.43 19.74 21.98
C PRO A 11 -38.08 19.67 22.72
N LYS A 12 -38.01 20.26 23.91
CA LYS A 12 -36.79 20.24 24.75
C LYS A 12 -36.52 18.83 25.37
N VAL A 13 -37.57 18.13 25.78
CA VAL A 13 -37.43 16.76 26.38
C VAL A 13 -37.11 15.76 25.29
N GLY A 14 -37.73 15.87 24.13
CA GLY A 14 -37.40 15.00 22.99
C GLY A 14 -35.95 15.15 22.52
N SER A 15 -35.44 16.39 22.45
CA SER A 15 -34.04 16.65 22.11
C SER A 15 -33.09 16.11 23.14
N LEU A 16 -33.36 16.28 24.44
CA LEU A 16 -32.54 15.75 25.52
C LEU A 16 -32.47 14.22 25.50
N LEU A 17 -33.58 13.53 25.32
CA LEU A 17 -33.67 12.08 25.23
C LEU A 17 -32.91 11.54 24.04
N LEU A 18 -33.01 12.22 22.88
CA LEU A 18 -32.27 11.86 21.68
C LEU A 18 -30.74 12.01 21.89
N THR A 19 -30.33 13.10 22.50
CA THR A 19 -28.90 13.31 22.82
C THR A 19 -28.39 12.25 23.77
N LEU A 20 -29.12 11.94 24.85
CA LEU A 20 -28.74 10.91 25.79
C LEU A 20 -28.68 9.52 25.13
N PHE A 21 -29.59 9.22 24.21
CA PHE A 21 -29.54 8.00 23.42
C PHE A 21 -28.25 7.89 22.58
N PHE A 22 -27.88 8.94 21.85
CA PHE A 22 -26.65 8.91 21.06
C PHE A 22 -25.39 8.85 21.91
N VAL A 23 -25.36 9.54 23.04
CA VAL A 23 -24.23 9.45 23.98
C VAL A 23 -24.10 8.03 24.55
N ALA A 24 -25.22 7.43 24.96
CA ALA A 24 -25.22 6.06 25.48
C ALA A 24 -24.81 5.05 24.39
N ALA A 25 -25.32 5.21 23.16
CA ALA A 25 -24.94 4.38 22.02
C ALA A 25 -23.45 4.51 21.69
N TYR A 26 -22.92 5.73 21.69
CA TYR A 26 -21.49 5.98 21.47
C TYR A 26 -20.63 5.34 22.56
N CYS A 27 -20.97 5.54 23.84
CA CYS A 27 -20.24 4.92 24.94
C CYS A 27 -20.33 3.39 24.89
N GLY A 28 -21.51 2.85 24.54
CA GLY A 28 -21.71 1.42 24.35
C GLY A 28 -20.86 0.83 23.22
N MET A 29 -20.85 1.48 22.06
CA MET A 29 -20.00 1.04 20.94
C MET A 29 -18.51 1.13 21.26
N ARG A 30 -18.11 2.20 21.97
CA ARG A 30 -16.70 2.37 22.36
C ARG A 30 -16.23 1.35 23.42
N SER A 31 -17.14 0.78 24.20
CA SER A 31 -16.84 -0.25 25.20
C SER A 31 -16.87 -1.68 24.64
N LEU A 32 -17.30 -1.86 23.38
CA LEU A 32 -17.18 -3.15 22.72
C LEU A 32 -15.72 -3.49 22.49
N PRO A 33 -15.31 -4.73 22.76
CA PRO A 33 -13.98 -5.17 22.38
C PRO A 33 -13.84 -5.01 20.86
N VAL A 34 -12.94 -4.14 20.43
CA VAL A 34 -12.57 -4.03 19.02
C VAL A 34 -11.68 -5.23 18.77
N GLU A 35 -12.19 -6.20 18.04
CA GLU A 35 -11.31 -7.24 17.52
C GLU A 35 -10.31 -6.59 16.58
N PRO A 36 -9.01 -6.91 16.71
CA PRO A 36 -7.99 -6.38 15.83
C PRO A 36 -8.40 -6.67 14.38
N CYS A 37 -8.24 -5.67 13.51
CA CYS A 37 -8.68 -5.73 12.12
C CYS A 37 -8.28 -7.05 11.45
N ASP A 38 -9.22 -7.93 11.24
CA ASP A 38 -9.08 -9.18 10.48
C ASP A 38 -8.51 -8.96 9.07
N PHE A 39 -8.60 -7.73 8.58
CA PHE A 39 -8.07 -7.33 7.28
C PHE A 39 -6.53 -7.43 7.17
N LEU A 40 -5.82 -7.29 8.29
CA LEU A 40 -4.36 -7.50 8.34
C LEU A 40 -4.00 -8.92 8.79
N HIS A 41 -4.97 -9.67 9.33
CA HIS A 41 -4.76 -11.03 9.86
C HIS A 41 -5.22 -12.15 8.91
N SER A 42 -5.58 -11.87 7.67
CA SER A 42 -5.68 -12.93 6.64
C SER A 42 -4.32 -13.58 6.34
N GLN A 43 -3.41 -13.41 7.25
CA GLN A 43 -2.02 -13.91 7.24
C GLN A 43 -1.85 -15.31 7.80
N ASP A 44 -2.92 -15.95 8.26
CA ASP A 44 -2.85 -17.37 8.68
C ASP A 44 -2.44 -18.33 7.55
N THR A 45 -2.22 -17.79 6.33
CA THR A 45 -1.66 -18.55 5.21
C THR A 45 -0.18 -18.26 4.91
N LEU A 46 0.40 -17.26 5.56
CA LEU A 46 1.81 -16.92 5.43
C LEU A 46 2.49 -17.26 6.76
N GLY A 47 3.07 -18.45 6.84
CA GLY A 47 3.67 -19.04 8.04
C GLY A 47 4.40 -18.06 8.94
N ASP A 48 4.54 -18.40 10.23
CA ASP A 48 5.19 -17.69 11.32
C ASP A 48 6.16 -16.58 10.89
N SER A 49 5.61 -15.41 10.58
CA SER A 49 6.41 -14.22 10.34
C SER A 49 6.54 -13.47 11.66
N GLU A 50 7.64 -13.68 12.38
CA GLU A 50 8.05 -12.89 13.56
C GLU A 50 8.22 -11.38 13.27
N GLY A 51 7.62 -10.84 12.19
CA GLY A 51 7.86 -9.50 11.68
C GLY A 51 6.66 -8.56 11.65
N LEU A 52 5.48 -9.00 12.08
CA LEU A 52 4.30 -8.13 12.16
C LEU A 52 4.05 -7.69 13.59
N GLU A 53 4.55 -6.54 13.93
CA GLU A 53 4.19 -5.89 15.17
C GLU A 53 2.73 -5.44 15.12
N TYR A 54 1.98 -5.81 16.13
CA TYR A 54 0.58 -5.46 16.35
C TYR A 54 0.41 -3.95 16.46
N CYS A 55 -0.52 -3.37 15.71
CA CYS A 55 -0.93 -1.98 15.88
C CYS A 55 -1.66 -1.79 17.21
N GLY A 56 -0.93 -1.59 18.29
CA GLY A 56 -1.47 -1.11 19.55
C GLY A 56 -1.90 0.36 19.41
N PRO A 57 -2.87 0.82 20.22
CA PRO A 57 -3.22 2.24 20.25
C PRO A 57 -2.02 3.05 20.74
N GLY A 58 -1.36 3.77 19.85
CA GLY A 58 -0.27 4.71 20.13
C GLY A 58 1.06 4.44 19.45
N GLU A 59 1.25 3.33 18.76
CA GLU A 59 2.46 3.07 18.00
C GLU A 59 2.18 3.07 16.51
N SER A 60 2.93 3.86 15.75
CA SER A 60 2.94 3.77 14.29
C SER A 60 3.71 2.51 13.91
N SER A 61 3.00 1.43 13.60
CA SER A 61 3.65 0.23 13.08
C SER A 61 4.04 0.47 11.63
N PHE A 62 5.33 0.54 11.38
CA PHE A 62 5.87 0.46 10.03
C PHE A 62 5.98 -1.03 9.65
N ILE A 63 5.43 -1.39 8.50
CA ILE A 63 5.68 -2.71 7.94
C ILE A 63 7.12 -2.71 7.45
N ASP A 64 7.96 -3.52 8.08
CA ASP A 64 9.32 -3.77 7.60
C ASP A 64 9.22 -4.72 6.38
N LEU A 65 9.25 -4.13 5.18
CA LEU A 65 9.11 -4.89 3.94
C LEU A 65 10.24 -5.89 3.72
N ASP A 66 11.39 -5.71 4.36
CA ASP A 66 12.50 -6.66 4.26
C ASP A 66 12.23 -7.96 5.03
N LYS A 67 11.29 -7.93 5.99
CA LYS A 67 10.85 -9.09 6.77
C LYS A 67 9.60 -9.77 6.20
N VAL A 68 8.86 -9.10 5.31
CA VAL A 68 7.65 -9.67 4.71
C VAL A 68 8.03 -10.47 3.46
N THR A 69 7.87 -11.79 3.53
CA THR A 69 8.15 -12.68 2.40
C THR A 69 6.83 -13.01 1.69
N PHE A 70 6.61 -12.44 0.54
CA PHE A 70 5.52 -12.88 -0.33
C PHE A 70 5.98 -14.06 -1.19
N PRO A 71 5.11 -15.02 -1.51
CA PRO A 71 5.40 -16.10 -2.45
C PRO A 71 5.39 -15.60 -3.90
N LEU A 72 5.83 -14.37 -4.10
CA LEU A 72 5.85 -13.65 -5.36
C LEU A 72 7.17 -12.90 -5.47
N ARG A 73 7.68 -12.79 -6.69
CA ARG A 73 8.90 -12.05 -7.00
C ARG A 73 8.63 -11.05 -8.12
N ALA A 74 9.18 -9.87 -7.99
CA ALA A 74 9.21 -8.86 -9.04
C ALA A 74 10.64 -8.75 -9.58
N GLU A 75 10.75 -8.50 -10.88
CA GLU A 75 12.00 -8.18 -11.53
C GLU A 75 11.81 -6.94 -12.41
N VAL A 76 12.59 -5.91 -12.13
CA VAL A 76 12.58 -4.64 -12.87
C VAL A 76 13.85 -4.53 -13.70
N THR A 77 13.72 -4.68 -15.00
CA THR A 77 14.86 -4.68 -15.94
C THR A 77 14.80 -3.44 -16.84
N PRO A 78 15.82 -2.59 -16.84
CA PRO A 78 15.90 -1.49 -17.79
C PRO A 78 16.16 -2.03 -19.21
N MET A 79 15.46 -1.46 -20.21
CA MET A 79 15.65 -1.82 -21.62
C MET A 79 16.96 -1.24 -22.19
N ASP A 80 17.39 -0.10 -21.64
CA ASP A 80 18.64 0.59 -21.95
C ASP A 80 19.37 0.95 -20.66
N THR A 81 20.59 1.45 -20.76
CA THR A 81 21.30 1.91 -19.57
C THR A 81 20.68 3.17 -19.00
N PRO A 82 20.06 3.12 -17.79
CA PRO A 82 19.45 4.29 -17.19
C PRO A 82 20.49 5.38 -16.94
N THR A 83 20.20 6.58 -17.42
CA THR A 83 21.10 7.75 -17.29
C THR A 83 20.32 8.93 -16.75
N ALA A 84 20.88 9.64 -15.79
CA ALA A 84 20.26 10.81 -15.16
C ALA A 84 19.84 11.86 -16.20
N GLY A 85 18.62 12.36 -16.07
CA GLY A 85 18.02 13.34 -16.99
C GLY A 85 17.52 12.78 -18.31
N GLN A 86 17.61 11.45 -18.54
CA GLN A 86 17.15 10.81 -19.76
C GLN A 86 15.98 9.86 -19.47
N PRO A 87 14.93 9.84 -20.30
CA PRO A 87 13.87 8.86 -20.18
C PRO A 87 14.44 7.46 -20.49
N CYS A 88 14.10 6.50 -19.65
CA CYS A 88 14.45 5.10 -19.81
C CYS A 88 13.19 4.24 -19.68
N THR A 89 13.01 3.31 -20.59
CA THR A 89 11.93 2.31 -20.53
C THR A 89 12.39 1.10 -19.74
N PHE A 90 11.52 0.62 -18.89
CA PHE A 90 11.74 -0.55 -18.04
C PHE A 90 10.70 -1.63 -18.34
N ARG A 91 11.13 -2.85 -18.15
CA ARG A 91 10.26 -4.03 -18.15
C ARG A 91 10.11 -4.51 -16.71
N LEU A 92 8.87 -4.76 -16.30
CA LEU A 92 8.52 -5.42 -15.06
C LEU A 92 7.96 -6.80 -15.39
N THR A 93 8.46 -7.83 -14.71
CA THR A 93 7.86 -9.17 -14.68
C THR A 93 7.54 -9.54 -13.24
N LEU A 94 6.41 -10.20 -13.05
CA LEU A 94 5.94 -10.68 -11.74
C LEU A 94 5.85 -12.20 -11.82
N HIS A 95 6.47 -12.90 -10.87
CA HIS A 95 6.51 -14.36 -10.84
C HIS A 95 5.92 -14.89 -9.55
N ASN A 96 5.18 -15.99 -9.63
CA ASN A 96 4.75 -16.73 -8.45
C ASN A 96 5.86 -17.69 -7.98
N TYR A 97 5.61 -18.41 -6.87
CA TYR A 97 6.56 -19.37 -6.30
C TYR A 97 6.92 -20.56 -7.22
N LYS A 98 6.18 -20.75 -8.33
CA LYS A 98 6.45 -21.74 -9.38
C LYS A 98 7.18 -21.15 -10.58
N GLU A 99 7.64 -19.90 -10.48
CA GLU A 99 8.25 -19.12 -11.58
C GLU A 99 7.29 -18.90 -12.76
N GLU A 100 5.97 -19.04 -12.57
CA GLU A 100 4.99 -18.69 -13.57
C GLU A 100 4.74 -17.19 -13.55
N SER A 101 4.72 -16.56 -14.74
CA SER A 101 4.47 -15.11 -14.86
C SER A 101 3.02 -14.77 -14.56
N LEU A 102 2.80 -13.75 -13.73
CA LEU A 102 1.49 -13.15 -13.53
C LEU A 102 1.20 -12.19 -14.69
N THR A 103 -0.02 -12.29 -15.20
CA THR A 103 -0.54 -11.41 -16.25
C THR A 103 -1.44 -10.33 -15.66
N ALA A 104 -1.82 -9.36 -16.47
CA ALA A 104 -2.82 -8.37 -16.06
C ALA A 104 -4.17 -9.01 -15.66
N ALA A 105 -4.49 -10.21 -16.16
CA ALA A 105 -5.70 -10.93 -15.79
C ALA A 105 -5.66 -11.43 -14.33
N ASP A 106 -4.47 -11.64 -13.79
CA ASP A 106 -4.28 -12.12 -12.41
C ASP A 106 -4.31 -10.99 -11.37
N ILE A 107 -4.40 -9.73 -11.82
CA ILE A 107 -4.32 -8.54 -10.98
C ILE A 107 -5.65 -7.76 -11.04
N THR A 108 -6.17 -7.44 -9.86
CA THR A 108 -7.39 -6.63 -9.70
C THR A 108 -7.12 -5.16 -9.99
N LEU A 109 -8.08 -4.49 -10.63
CA LEU A 109 -8.05 -3.06 -10.82
C LEU A 109 -8.20 -2.34 -9.46
N SER A 110 -7.24 -1.52 -9.09
CA SER A 110 -7.25 -0.70 -7.88
C SER A 110 -7.00 0.77 -8.26
N HIS A 111 -7.86 1.68 -7.83
CA HIS A 111 -7.74 3.11 -8.16
C HIS A 111 -7.49 3.38 -9.66
N THR A 112 -8.24 2.70 -10.53
CA THR A 112 -8.16 2.80 -12.01
C THR A 112 -6.95 2.15 -12.67
N ARG A 113 -6.01 1.57 -11.92
CA ARG A 113 -4.82 0.90 -12.43
C ARG A 113 -4.62 -0.46 -11.77
N LYS A 114 -3.91 -1.36 -12.43
CA LYS A 114 -3.64 -2.72 -11.92
C LYS A 114 -2.40 -2.77 -11.05
N VAL A 115 -1.34 -2.11 -11.48
CA VAL A 115 -0.06 -2.05 -10.77
C VAL A 115 0.29 -0.59 -10.51
N HIS A 116 0.62 -0.28 -9.27
CA HIS A 116 1.20 1.00 -8.86
C HIS A 116 2.67 0.79 -8.58
N LEU A 117 3.52 1.62 -9.16
CA LEU A 117 4.95 1.59 -8.97
C LEU A 117 5.42 2.95 -8.46
N LEU A 118 6.04 2.93 -7.30
CA LEU A 118 6.69 4.07 -6.68
C LEU A 118 8.19 3.91 -6.84
N CYS A 119 8.86 4.90 -7.36
CA CYS A 119 10.31 4.90 -7.54
C CYS A 119 10.91 6.06 -6.78
N VAL A 120 11.98 5.81 -6.02
CA VAL A 120 12.66 6.83 -5.21
C VAL A 120 14.16 6.60 -5.20
N ASP A 121 14.95 7.68 -5.25
CA ASP A 121 16.39 7.64 -5.08
C ASP A 121 16.80 7.61 -3.60
N GLU A 122 18.07 7.35 -3.32
CA GLU A 122 18.61 7.29 -1.95
C GLU A 122 18.50 8.62 -1.18
N SER A 123 18.40 9.75 -1.86
CA SER A 123 18.23 11.05 -1.21
C SER A 123 16.80 11.38 -0.85
N LEU A 124 15.83 10.63 -1.37
CA LEU A 124 14.39 10.87 -1.30
C LEU A 124 13.92 12.15 -2.03
N ASP A 125 14.78 12.77 -2.82
CA ASP A 125 14.48 14.00 -3.56
C ASP A 125 13.85 13.72 -4.94
N ASP A 126 14.14 12.56 -5.53
CA ASP A 126 13.54 12.12 -6.80
C ASP A 126 12.52 11.02 -6.57
N TYR A 127 11.26 11.43 -6.51
CA TYR A 127 10.11 10.55 -6.35
C TYR A 127 9.30 10.53 -7.64
N GLN A 128 9.00 9.32 -8.14
CA GLN A 128 8.18 9.12 -9.32
C GLN A 128 7.12 8.05 -9.04
N HIS A 129 5.89 8.32 -9.43
CA HIS A 129 4.78 7.37 -9.34
C HIS A 129 4.28 7.08 -10.76
N VAL A 130 4.39 5.84 -11.17
CA VAL A 130 3.98 5.37 -12.49
C VAL A 130 3.12 4.12 -12.41
N HIS A 131 2.46 3.80 -13.50
CA HIS A 131 1.59 2.64 -13.60
C HIS A 131 2.06 1.76 -14.75
N PRO A 132 2.78 0.67 -14.49
CA PRO A 132 3.18 -0.29 -15.51
C PRO A 132 1.96 -0.84 -16.26
N GLU A 133 2.03 -0.86 -17.59
CA GLU A 133 0.98 -1.40 -18.44
C GLU A 133 1.46 -2.67 -19.15
N GLU A 134 0.61 -3.70 -19.18
CA GLU A 134 0.95 -4.96 -19.82
C GLU A 134 1.12 -4.77 -21.32
N ASP A 135 2.17 -5.38 -21.87
CA ASP A 135 2.39 -5.45 -23.30
C ASP A 135 1.31 -6.33 -23.95
N PRO A 136 0.50 -5.80 -24.87
CA PRO A 136 -0.60 -6.56 -25.48
C PRO A 136 -0.12 -7.75 -26.30
N ASN A 137 1.14 -7.75 -26.75
CA ASN A 137 1.73 -8.83 -27.53
C ASN A 137 2.47 -9.86 -26.66
N HIS A 138 2.81 -9.50 -25.41
CA HIS A 138 3.59 -10.33 -24.50
C HIS A 138 2.96 -10.32 -23.11
N PRO A 139 1.88 -11.08 -22.88
CA PRO A 139 1.24 -11.18 -21.56
C PRO A 139 2.24 -11.53 -20.46
N GLY A 140 2.11 -10.89 -19.30
CA GLY A 140 3.04 -11.04 -18.16
C GLY A 140 4.25 -10.12 -18.23
N ILE A 141 4.41 -9.33 -19.30
CA ILE A 141 5.42 -8.26 -19.37
C ILE A 141 4.71 -6.93 -19.23
N PHE A 142 5.13 -6.14 -18.26
CA PHE A 142 4.61 -4.79 -18.05
C PHE A 142 5.69 -3.76 -18.35
N ASN A 143 5.35 -2.74 -19.12
CA ASN A 143 6.28 -1.68 -19.52
C ASN A 143 5.93 -0.37 -18.82
N PHE A 144 6.95 0.40 -18.45
CA PHE A 144 6.82 1.75 -17.92
C PHE A 144 8.07 2.57 -18.22
N THR A 145 7.96 3.88 -18.12
CA THR A 145 9.08 4.81 -18.37
C THR A 145 9.34 5.68 -17.16
N LEU A 146 10.59 5.83 -16.78
CA LEU A 146 11.07 6.76 -15.76
C LEU A 146 12.07 7.74 -16.37
N THR A 147 12.17 8.93 -15.78
CA THR A 147 13.21 9.90 -16.09
C THR A 147 13.95 10.24 -14.80
N PRO A 148 14.93 9.41 -14.38
CA PRO A 148 15.69 9.66 -13.16
C PRO A 148 16.43 10.99 -13.20
N ARG A 149 16.38 11.79 -12.14
CA ARG A 149 17.03 13.12 -12.10
C ARG A 149 18.50 13.04 -11.73
N ALA A 150 18.90 12.04 -10.97
CA ALA A 150 20.26 11.86 -10.48
C ALA A 150 20.79 10.45 -10.76
N GLY A 151 22.10 10.30 -10.72
CA GLY A 151 22.76 8.99 -10.69
C GLY A 151 22.71 8.38 -9.30
N GLY A 152 22.85 7.06 -9.22
CA GLY A 152 22.84 6.34 -7.95
C GLY A 152 21.89 5.15 -7.96
N THR A 153 21.57 4.64 -6.77
CA THR A 153 20.63 3.55 -6.60
C THR A 153 19.21 4.09 -6.43
N TYR A 154 18.29 3.50 -7.14
CA TYR A 154 16.85 3.76 -7.01
C TYR A 154 16.18 2.51 -6.46
N LYS A 155 15.27 2.70 -5.51
CA LYS A 155 14.37 1.67 -5.02
C LYS A 155 13.01 1.82 -5.69
N VAL A 156 12.42 0.72 -6.08
CA VAL A 156 11.05 0.65 -6.59
C VAL A 156 10.20 -0.16 -5.64
N PHE A 157 8.99 0.31 -5.40
CA PHE A 157 7.99 -0.35 -4.60
C PHE A 157 6.77 -0.59 -5.48
N LEU A 158 6.30 -1.82 -5.49
CA LEU A 158 5.20 -2.30 -6.29
C LEU A 158 4.02 -2.60 -5.38
N ASP A 159 2.85 -2.07 -5.71
CA ASP A 159 1.61 -2.28 -4.97
C ASP A 159 0.52 -2.75 -5.94
N PHE A 160 -0.04 -3.91 -5.69
CA PHE A 160 -1.11 -4.50 -6.48
C PHE A 160 -1.93 -5.52 -5.69
N ILE A 161 -3.08 -5.90 -6.20
CA ILE A 161 -3.99 -6.85 -5.55
C ILE A 161 -4.13 -8.07 -6.46
N ILE A 162 -3.87 -9.27 -5.90
CA ILE A 162 -4.09 -10.53 -6.61
C ILE A 162 -5.59 -10.79 -6.75
N GLN A 163 -6.05 -10.98 -7.98
CA GLN A 163 -7.49 -11.14 -8.28
C GLN A 163 -8.09 -12.36 -7.59
N ARG A 164 -7.38 -13.47 -7.58
CA ARG A 164 -7.90 -14.74 -7.04
C ARG A 164 -8.08 -14.74 -5.53
N SER A 165 -7.16 -14.12 -4.79
CA SER A 165 -7.17 -14.13 -3.32
C SER A 165 -7.68 -12.85 -2.70
N GLY A 166 -7.70 -11.73 -3.45
CA GLY A 166 -7.93 -10.40 -2.92
C GLY A 166 -6.77 -9.86 -2.08
N ALA A 167 -5.67 -10.61 -1.98
CA ALA A 167 -4.52 -10.22 -1.18
C ALA A 167 -3.78 -9.03 -1.82
N ARG A 168 -3.52 -7.99 -1.03
CA ARG A 168 -2.65 -6.88 -1.41
C ARG A 168 -1.20 -7.32 -1.27
N VAL A 169 -0.41 -7.06 -2.29
CA VAL A 169 1.00 -7.44 -2.38
C VAL A 169 1.84 -6.18 -2.49
N LEU A 170 2.87 -6.12 -1.65
CA LEU A 170 3.90 -5.09 -1.70
C LEU A 170 5.23 -5.77 -1.99
N LEU A 171 5.83 -5.48 -3.13
CA LEU A 171 7.15 -5.97 -3.51
C LEU A 171 8.10 -4.79 -3.71
N HIS A 172 9.39 -5.06 -3.66
CA HIS A 172 10.41 -4.06 -3.99
C HIS A 172 11.52 -4.65 -4.84
N ASP A 173 12.19 -3.79 -5.57
CA ASP A 173 13.39 -4.09 -6.34
C ASP A 173 14.27 -2.84 -6.42
N THR A 174 15.45 -2.95 -6.99
CA THR A 174 16.39 -1.85 -7.12
C THR A 174 17.04 -1.83 -8.49
N PHE A 175 17.35 -0.64 -8.99
CA PHE A 175 18.19 -0.49 -10.18
C PHE A 175 19.18 0.65 -10.01
N ARG A 176 20.21 0.69 -10.89
CA ARG A 176 21.23 1.74 -10.87
C ARG A 176 21.11 2.67 -12.06
N VAL A 177 21.33 3.97 -11.80
CA VAL A 177 21.31 5.04 -12.77
C VAL A 177 22.73 5.62 -12.92
N ARG A 178 23.17 5.79 -14.15
CA ARG A 178 24.44 6.49 -14.45
C ARG A 178 24.26 7.99 -14.33
N GLY A 179 25.27 8.66 -13.76
CA GLY A 179 25.26 10.11 -13.61
C GLY A 179 25.85 10.55 -12.29
N GLN A 180 25.77 11.85 -12.04
CA GLN A 180 26.18 12.40 -10.76
C GLN A 180 25.19 11.96 -9.68
N SER A 181 25.70 11.40 -8.59
CA SER A 181 24.90 10.93 -7.47
C SER A 181 24.14 12.09 -6.82
N SER A 182 22.92 11.79 -6.35
CA SER A 182 22.16 12.66 -5.46
C SER A 182 22.91 12.88 -4.12
N ARG A 183 22.43 13.82 -3.31
CA ARG A 183 22.94 14.00 -1.94
C ARG A 183 22.77 12.70 -1.16
N PRO A 184 23.67 12.44 -0.18
CA PRO A 184 23.45 11.31 0.72
C PRO A 184 22.10 11.45 1.44
N ALA A 185 21.45 10.31 1.71
CA ALA A 185 20.21 10.29 2.46
C ALA A 185 20.32 11.10 3.76
N PRO A 186 19.28 11.84 4.14
CA PRO A 186 19.27 12.53 5.43
C PRO A 186 19.45 11.50 6.55
N SER A 187 20.45 11.71 7.39
CA SER A 187 20.64 10.88 8.58
C SER A 187 19.51 11.20 9.58
N VAL A 188 18.66 10.25 9.82
CA VAL A 188 17.66 10.36 10.90
C VAL A 188 18.33 9.86 12.18
N SER A 189 18.59 10.78 13.10
CA SER A 189 18.94 10.42 14.48
C SER A 189 17.65 10.30 15.27
N TYR A 190 17.36 9.11 15.76
CA TYR A 190 16.31 8.88 16.76
C TYR A 190 16.92 9.26 18.13
N GLU A 191 16.48 10.39 18.69
CA GLU A 191 16.71 10.74 20.10
C GLU A 191 15.57 10.20 20.97
#